data_681bccc4f1b9f580c15417bb45bdaa20
#
_entry.id   681bccc4f1b9f580c15417bb45bdaa20
#
_cell.length_a   1.000
_cell.length_b   1.000
_cell.length_c   1.000
_cell.angle_alpha   90.00
_cell.angle_beta   90.00
_cell.angle_gamma   90.00
#
_symmetry.space_group_name_H-M   'P 1'
#
loop_
_entity.id
_entity.type
_entity.pdbx_description
1 polymer ?
#
loop_
_entity_poly.entity_id
_entity_poly.type
_entity_poly.pdbx_seq_one_letter_code
_entity_poly.pdbx_strand_id
1 'polypeptide(L)'
;MKIKTAKMGYEEVLALPAWEHEKPIRQRLLFRMILLLLSMWDLWMTRFTYRTVGLEKLDKDEPCLVLMNHSSFIDLKIAARLLVTRPFHVVCTSDGFVGKRWMMRLIGCIPTRKFMMDVTLVRDMVYAVRELKSSILMFPEASYSFDGTQTPLPESLGKCLKLLKVPVVMIRTNGAFARDPLYNNLQLRKVRVSAEVEYLLSPEEIARKSPQELNDILQEKFTFDYFRWQQENKIRVAEPFRADGLNRMLYKCPRCRTEGRMQGQGTKIGCRQCGETYELTEYGYLQAHEDKDTESASGAETETCGQLRFTHIPDWYRWERECVRQELEAGTYRLEVPVAIYMLVNMDCVYQVGEGTLVHTKEGFHLTGCDGRLDYRQEPMASYSLYSDFYWYEIGDVICIGDARAQYYCFPQNCGDIVAKTRLATEELYKLTQRKAVM
;
A
#
# COMPACT_ATOMS: atom_id res chain seq x y z
N MET A 1 -14.18 -1.09 -9.06
CA MET A 1 -14.69 0.30 -9.36
C MET A 1 -13.84 0.87 -10.48
N LYS A 2 -14.42 1.13 -11.65
CA LYS A 2 -13.67 1.57 -12.85
C LYS A 2 -13.29 3.06 -12.76
N ILE A 3 -12.10 3.40 -13.22
CA ILE A 3 -11.62 4.78 -13.38
C ILE A 3 -11.89 5.25 -14.81
N LYS A 4 -12.10 6.54 -15.00
CA LYS A 4 -12.29 7.13 -16.33
C LYS A 4 -10.97 7.10 -17.10
N THR A 5 -10.93 6.44 -18.24
CA THR A 5 -9.77 6.37 -19.14
C THR A 5 -10.12 6.90 -20.53
N ALA A 6 -9.12 7.42 -21.24
CA ALA A 6 -9.22 7.82 -22.64
C ALA A 6 -7.90 7.47 -23.38
N LYS A 7 -7.97 7.27 -24.71
CA LYS A 7 -6.78 7.16 -25.54
C LYS A 7 -6.42 8.53 -26.10
N MET A 8 -5.14 8.93 -25.99
CA MET A 8 -4.67 10.23 -26.47
C MET A 8 -3.15 10.13 -26.74
N GLY A 9 -2.64 10.86 -27.71
CA GLY A 9 -1.22 10.89 -28.01
C GLY A 9 -0.37 11.46 -26.86
N TYR A 10 0.86 10.96 -26.69
CA TYR A 10 1.75 11.38 -25.61
C TYR A 10 1.94 12.90 -25.53
N GLU A 11 2.28 13.53 -26.67
CA GLU A 11 2.48 15.00 -26.76
C GLU A 11 1.19 15.78 -26.49
N GLU A 12 0.05 15.26 -26.95
CA GLU A 12 -1.24 15.87 -26.70
C GLU A 12 -1.57 15.89 -25.21
N VAL A 13 -1.28 14.79 -24.49
CA VAL A 13 -1.47 14.71 -23.04
C VAL A 13 -0.54 15.66 -22.30
N LEU A 14 0.72 15.80 -22.73
CA LEU A 14 1.67 16.75 -22.14
C LEU A 14 1.27 18.21 -22.35
N ALA A 15 0.53 18.50 -23.41
CA ALA A 15 0.02 19.84 -23.72
C ALA A 15 -1.26 20.19 -22.94
N LEU A 16 -1.88 19.22 -22.26
CA LEU A 16 -3.06 19.49 -21.45
C LEU A 16 -2.71 20.43 -20.27
N PRO A 17 -3.64 21.32 -19.90
CA PRO A 17 -3.45 22.18 -18.73
C PRO A 17 -3.25 21.33 -17.46
N ALA A 18 -2.27 21.73 -16.68
CA ALA A 18 -2.06 21.13 -15.35
C ALA A 18 -3.30 21.39 -14.46
N TRP A 19 -3.50 20.51 -13.51
CA TRP A 19 -4.56 20.71 -12.51
C TRP A 19 -4.32 22.00 -11.71
N GLU A 20 -5.34 22.86 -11.65
CA GLU A 20 -5.35 24.04 -10.79
C GLU A 20 -5.66 23.63 -9.34
N HIS A 21 -4.80 24.07 -8.44
CA HIS A 21 -4.98 23.83 -7.02
C HIS A 21 -6.21 24.58 -6.47
N GLU A 22 -7.03 23.87 -5.73
CA GLU A 22 -8.16 24.43 -5.01
C GLU A 22 -8.04 24.12 -3.52
N LYS A 23 -8.18 25.15 -2.67
CA LYS A 23 -8.12 24.97 -1.21
C LYS A 23 -9.20 23.97 -0.73
N PRO A 24 -8.91 23.20 0.31
CA PRO A 24 -9.90 22.33 0.96
C PRO A 24 -11.12 23.12 1.44
N ILE A 25 -12.27 22.46 1.44
CA ILE A 25 -13.53 23.04 1.97
C ILE A 25 -13.99 22.23 3.17
N ARG A 26 -14.46 22.90 4.21
CA ARG A 26 -14.93 22.23 5.42
C ARG A 26 -16.07 21.28 5.11
N GLN A 27 -15.90 20.00 5.48
CA GLN A 27 -16.89 18.96 5.29
C GLN A 27 -18.17 19.27 6.10
N ARG A 28 -19.31 19.34 5.41
CA ARG A 28 -20.62 19.58 6.05
C ARG A 28 -21.14 18.30 6.71
N LEU A 29 -21.93 18.45 7.79
CA LEU A 29 -22.52 17.31 8.51
C LEU A 29 -23.29 16.37 7.58
N LEU A 30 -24.04 16.91 6.62
CA LEU A 30 -24.79 16.12 5.64
C LEU A 30 -23.92 15.09 4.92
N PHE A 31 -22.75 15.49 4.41
CA PHE A 31 -21.85 14.57 3.69
C PHE A 31 -21.22 13.53 4.61
N ARG A 32 -20.96 13.87 5.89
CA ARG A 32 -20.52 12.90 6.89
C ARG A 32 -21.59 11.84 7.16
N MET A 33 -22.86 12.28 7.28
CA MET A 33 -23.98 11.36 7.47
C MET A 33 -24.22 10.47 6.25
N ILE A 34 -24.09 11.00 5.03
CA ILE A 34 -24.18 10.20 3.79
C ILE A 34 -23.06 9.15 3.77
N LEU A 35 -21.82 9.57 4.05
CA LEU A 35 -20.67 8.64 4.08
C LEU A 35 -20.85 7.54 5.13
N LEU A 36 -21.36 7.89 6.32
CA LEU A 36 -21.71 6.94 7.36
C LEU A 36 -22.78 5.96 6.89
N LEU A 37 -23.88 6.44 6.32
CA LEU A 37 -24.98 5.59 5.84
C LEU A 37 -24.49 4.58 4.79
N LEU A 38 -23.67 5.03 3.82
CA LEU A 38 -23.06 4.16 2.82
C LEU A 38 -22.08 3.15 3.43
N SER A 39 -21.55 3.43 4.61
CA SER A 39 -20.61 2.56 5.32
C SER A 39 -21.30 1.49 6.18
N MET A 40 -22.54 1.74 6.62
CA MET A 40 -23.23 0.91 7.63
C MET A 40 -23.40 -0.56 7.20
N TRP A 41 -23.66 -0.81 5.92
CA TRP A 41 -23.84 -2.19 5.43
C TRP A 41 -22.57 -3.04 5.63
N ASP A 42 -21.42 -2.52 5.20
CA ASP A 42 -20.14 -3.25 5.34
C ASP A 42 -19.73 -3.40 6.82
N LEU A 43 -19.94 -2.36 7.62
CA LEU A 43 -19.66 -2.39 9.05
C LEU A 43 -20.54 -3.42 9.78
N TRP A 44 -21.80 -3.54 9.38
CA TRP A 44 -22.72 -4.54 9.90
C TRP A 44 -22.31 -5.96 9.46
N MET A 45 -22.01 -6.14 8.19
CA MET A 45 -21.58 -7.43 7.62
C MET A 45 -20.30 -7.95 8.29
N THR A 46 -19.38 -7.07 8.65
CA THR A 46 -18.13 -7.43 9.33
C THR A 46 -18.27 -7.49 10.85
N ARG A 47 -19.49 -7.24 11.39
CA ARG A 47 -19.74 -7.15 12.83
C ARG A 47 -18.73 -6.22 13.51
N PHE A 48 -18.52 -5.06 12.91
CA PHE A 48 -17.51 -4.10 13.35
C PHE A 48 -17.69 -3.68 14.81
N THR A 49 -16.61 -3.75 15.56
CA THR A 49 -16.50 -3.26 16.93
C THR A 49 -15.27 -2.39 17.12
N TYR A 50 -15.27 -1.52 18.11
CA TYR A 50 -14.08 -0.73 18.42
C TYR A 50 -13.95 -0.48 19.93
N ARG A 51 -12.73 -0.19 20.36
CA ARG A 51 -12.42 0.30 21.70
C ARG A 51 -11.65 1.60 21.63
N THR A 52 -11.74 2.40 22.66
CA THR A 52 -11.03 3.69 22.77
C THR A 52 -10.05 3.65 23.93
N VAL A 53 -8.91 4.31 23.76
CA VAL A 53 -7.87 4.43 24.79
C VAL A 53 -7.45 5.89 24.89
N GLY A 54 -7.68 6.51 26.05
CA GLY A 54 -7.27 7.88 26.33
C GLY A 54 -8.02 8.96 25.53
N LEU A 55 -9.11 8.63 24.86
CA LEU A 55 -9.82 9.55 23.96
C LEU A 55 -10.58 10.66 24.73
N GLU A 56 -10.79 10.49 26.02
CA GLU A 56 -11.34 11.50 26.94
C GLU A 56 -10.44 12.73 27.08
N LYS A 57 -9.15 12.64 26.68
CA LYS A 57 -8.18 13.75 26.63
C LYS A 57 -8.38 14.67 25.43
N LEU A 58 -9.12 14.22 24.41
CA LEU A 58 -9.34 14.97 23.19
C LEU A 58 -10.64 15.78 23.29
N ASP A 59 -10.52 17.08 23.29
CA ASP A 59 -11.68 17.96 23.30
C ASP A 59 -12.57 17.74 22.09
N LYS A 60 -13.89 17.89 22.27
CA LYS A 60 -14.88 17.55 21.24
C LYS A 60 -14.70 18.34 19.95
N ASP A 61 -14.31 19.60 20.05
CA ASP A 61 -14.15 20.52 18.92
C ASP A 61 -12.68 20.75 18.52
N GLU A 62 -11.74 20.11 19.21
CA GLU A 62 -10.31 20.20 18.93
C GLU A 62 -9.94 19.42 17.67
N PRO A 63 -9.34 20.06 16.64
CA PRO A 63 -8.83 19.35 15.48
C PRO A 63 -7.66 18.43 15.87
N CYS A 64 -7.62 17.25 15.31
CA CYS A 64 -6.52 16.30 15.53
C CYS A 64 -6.01 15.73 14.21
N LEU A 65 -4.79 15.22 14.22
CA LEU A 65 -4.26 14.37 13.17
C LEU A 65 -4.60 12.91 13.50
N VAL A 66 -5.43 12.30 12.68
CA VAL A 66 -5.78 10.88 12.79
C VAL A 66 -4.90 10.08 11.85
N LEU A 67 -4.07 9.21 12.39
CA LEU A 67 -3.24 8.27 11.66
C LEU A 67 -3.89 6.90 11.68
N MET A 68 -3.95 6.22 10.54
CA MET A 68 -4.59 4.92 10.42
C MET A 68 -3.75 3.99 9.55
N ASN A 69 -3.61 2.71 9.96
CA ASN A 69 -3.00 1.69 9.12
C ASN A 69 -3.88 1.43 7.89
N HIS A 70 -3.24 1.04 6.76
CA HIS A 70 -3.93 0.93 5.48
C HIS A 70 -3.92 -0.51 4.97
N SER A 71 -5.06 -1.19 5.14
CA SER A 71 -5.15 -2.62 4.88
C SER A 71 -6.20 -3.00 3.84
N SER A 72 -7.28 -2.19 3.69
CA SER A 72 -8.45 -2.59 2.93
C SER A 72 -9.38 -1.40 2.64
N PHE A 73 -10.29 -1.57 1.68
CA PHE A 73 -11.32 -0.56 1.36
C PHE A 73 -12.29 -0.25 2.52
N ILE A 74 -12.39 -1.11 3.52
CA ILE A 74 -13.24 -0.85 4.69
C ILE A 74 -12.65 0.26 5.59
N ASP A 75 -11.37 0.58 5.48
CA ASP A 75 -10.68 1.54 6.35
C ASP A 75 -11.38 2.91 6.34
N LEU A 76 -11.75 3.43 5.15
CA LEU A 76 -12.49 4.68 5.06
C LEU A 76 -13.88 4.59 5.70
N LYS A 77 -14.55 3.44 5.62
CA LYS A 77 -15.87 3.21 6.23
C LYS A 77 -15.78 3.17 7.74
N ILE A 78 -14.71 2.57 8.28
CA ILE A 78 -14.39 2.59 9.71
C ILE A 78 -14.13 4.03 10.17
N ALA A 79 -13.30 4.78 9.44
CA ALA A 79 -13.03 6.17 9.74
C ALA A 79 -14.30 7.03 9.72
N ALA A 80 -15.19 6.84 8.73
CA ALA A 80 -16.49 7.52 8.66
C ALA A 80 -17.36 7.26 9.90
N ARG A 81 -17.35 6.03 10.44
CA ARG A 81 -18.08 5.68 11.67
C ARG A 81 -17.47 6.33 12.90
N LEU A 82 -16.15 6.32 13.02
CA LEU A 82 -15.43 6.80 14.19
C LEU A 82 -15.36 8.34 14.26
N LEU A 83 -15.31 9.01 13.10
CA LEU A 83 -15.12 10.46 13.01
C LEU A 83 -16.40 11.23 12.65
N VAL A 84 -17.58 10.59 12.63
CA VAL A 84 -18.85 11.24 12.20
C VAL A 84 -19.18 12.50 12.99
N THR A 85 -18.80 12.57 14.26
CA THR A 85 -19.13 13.71 15.16
C THR A 85 -18.27 14.95 14.91
N ARG A 86 -17.12 14.82 14.22
CA ARG A 86 -16.18 15.92 13.95
C ARG A 86 -15.92 16.08 12.45
N PRO A 87 -15.73 17.31 11.95
CA PRO A 87 -15.32 17.51 10.57
C PRO A 87 -13.91 16.98 10.37
N PHE A 88 -13.68 16.26 9.27
CA PHE A 88 -12.35 15.73 8.95
C PHE A 88 -12.09 15.79 7.46
N HIS A 89 -10.83 15.87 7.10
CA HIS A 89 -10.32 15.77 5.74
C HIS A 89 -9.54 14.47 5.59
N VAL A 90 -9.65 13.85 4.42
CA VAL A 90 -8.93 12.60 4.11
C VAL A 90 -7.87 12.88 3.07
N VAL A 91 -6.61 12.57 3.38
CA VAL A 91 -5.53 12.60 2.39
C VAL A 91 -5.71 11.41 1.45
N CYS A 92 -5.97 11.69 0.17
CA CYS A 92 -6.24 10.69 -0.87
C CYS A 92 -5.35 10.91 -2.09
N THR A 93 -5.06 9.85 -2.84
CA THR A 93 -4.33 9.96 -4.10
C THR A 93 -5.09 10.72 -5.17
N SER A 94 -4.37 11.45 -6.03
CA SER A 94 -4.93 12.25 -7.12
C SER A 94 -5.74 11.43 -8.12
N ASP A 95 -5.37 10.18 -8.38
CA ASP A 95 -6.15 9.25 -9.21
C ASP A 95 -7.55 8.97 -8.63
N GLY A 96 -7.70 8.97 -7.32
CA GLY A 96 -8.99 8.89 -6.64
C GLY A 96 -9.98 10.01 -7.01
N PHE A 97 -9.49 11.15 -7.52
CA PHE A 97 -10.30 12.30 -7.93
C PHE A 97 -10.76 12.25 -9.37
N VAL A 98 -10.17 11.38 -10.19
CA VAL A 98 -10.44 11.32 -11.64
C VAL A 98 -11.92 11.20 -11.94
N GLY A 99 -12.46 12.18 -12.68
CA GLY A 99 -13.86 12.27 -13.09
C GLY A 99 -14.88 12.55 -11.99
N LYS A 100 -14.45 12.75 -10.72
CA LYS A 100 -15.33 13.00 -9.57
C LYS A 100 -14.78 14.03 -8.57
N ARG A 101 -13.94 14.95 -9.05
CA ARG A 101 -13.23 15.95 -8.25
C ARG A 101 -14.13 16.72 -7.29
N TRP A 102 -15.28 17.24 -7.80
CA TRP A 102 -16.23 17.99 -6.98
C TRP A 102 -16.78 17.17 -5.80
N MET A 103 -17.11 15.89 -6.05
CA MET A 103 -17.63 14.99 -5.02
C MET A 103 -16.56 14.70 -3.97
N MET A 104 -15.31 14.38 -4.38
CA MET A 104 -14.21 14.13 -3.47
C MET A 104 -13.93 15.32 -2.56
N ARG A 105 -14.02 16.55 -3.08
CA ARG A 105 -13.89 17.76 -2.26
C ARG A 105 -15.03 17.91 -1.25
N LEU A 106 -16.28 17.64 -1.65
CA LEU A 106 -17.45 17.74 -0.75
C LEU A 106 -17.38 16.75 0.42
N ILE A 107 -16.82 15.57 0.20
CA ILE A 107 -16.58 14.58 1.28
C ILE A 107 -15.28 14.84 2.06
N GLY A 108 -14.58 15.94 1.77
CA GLY A 108 -13.43 16.40 2.52
C GLY A 108 -12.09 15.81 2.09
N CYS A 109 -11.97 15.22 0.89
CA CYS A 109 -10.70 14.69 0.42
C CYS A 109 -9.73 15.81 0.01
N ILE A 110 -8.44 15.63 0.34
CA ILE A 110 -7.31 16.45 -0.09
C ILE A 110 -6.44 15.59 -1.02
N PRO A 111 -6.19 16.01 -2.27
CA PRO A 111 -5.40 15.22 -3.21
C PRO A 111 -3.92 15.26 -2.87
N THR A 112 -3.24 14.11 -3.08
CA THR A 112 -1.78 13.99 -2.99
C THR A 112 -1.24 13.04 -4.05
N ARG A 113 0.08 13.11 -4.29
CA ARG A 113 0.82 12.12 -5.06
C ARG A 113 1.58 11.20 -4.11
N LYS A 114 1.44 9.90 -4.29
CA LYS A 114 2.09 8.92 -3.40
C LYS A 114 3.61 9.00 -3.50
N PHE A 115 4.27 8.84 -2.37
CA PHE A 115 5.72 8.72 -2.22
C PHE A 115 6.55 9.91 -2.74
N MET A 116 5.91 11.06 -2.93
CA MET A 116 6.56 12.30 -3.38
C MET A 116 6.42 13.38 -2.32
N MET A 117 7.39 14.29 -2.26
CA MET A 117 7.25 15.51 -1.44
C MET A 117 6.18 16.43 -2.04
N ASP A 118 5.13 16.69 -1.28
CA ASP A 118 4.02 17.54 -1.71
C ASP A 118 3.82 18.71 -0.74
N VAL A 119 4.44 19.84 -1.08
CA VAL A 119 4.33 21.09 -0.29
C VAL A 119 2.89 21.60 -0.26
N THR A 120 2.13 21.36 -1.35
CA THR A 120 0.73 21.79 -1.45
C THR A 120 -0.13 21.01 -0.46
N LEU A 121 0.06 19.69 -0.36
CA LEU A 121 -0.59 18.87 0.67
C LEU A 121 -0.34 19.42 2.07
N VAL A 122 0.91 19.74 2.40
CA VAL A 122 1.27 20.25 3.73
C VAL A 122 0.57 21.59 4.02
N ARG A 123 0.51 22.49 3.03
CA ARG A 123 -0.22 23.76 3.16
C ARG A 123 -1.72 23.55 3.37
N ASP A 124 -2.32 22.62 2.63
CA ASP A 124 -3.72 22.27 2.74
C ASP A 124 -4.07 21.65 4.09
N MET A 125 -3.21 20.78 4.61
CA MET A 125 -3.37 20.21 5.96
C MET A 125 -3.31 21.30 7.04
N VAL A 126 -2.35 22.23 6.96
CA VAL A 126 -2.25 23.37 7.89
C VAL A 126 -3.48 24.27 7.79
N TYR A 127 -3.96 24.55 6.58
CA TYR A 127 -5.16 25.34 6.35
C TYR A 127 -6.42 24.65 6.93
N ALA A 128 -6.58 23.35 6.68
CA ALA A 128 -7.70 22.59 7.19
C ALA A 128 -7.75 22.57 8.73
N VAL A 129 -6.59 22.42 9.39
CA VAL A 129 -6.50 22.42 10.86
C VAL A 129 -6.72 23.82 11.44
N ARG A 130 -6.03 24.84 10.91
CA ARG A 130 -6.02 26.19 11.53
C ARG A 130 -7.24 27.03 11.17
N GLU A 131 -7.60 27.03 9.88
CA GLU A 131 -8.70 27.90 9.39
C GLU A 131 -10.05 27.18 9.41
N LEU A 132 -10.09 25.94 8.92
CA LEU A 132 -11.35 25.20 8.85
C LEU A 132 -11.72 24.49 10.16
N LYS A 133 -10.80 24.46 11.16
CA LYS A 133 -10.97 23.74 12.44
C LYS A 133 -11.45 22.29 12.19
N SER A 134 -10.74 21.61 11.32
CA SER A 134 -11.09 20.27 10.84
C SER A 134 -9.93 19.31 11.08
N SER A 135 -10.23 18.10 11.51
CA SER A 135 -9.22 17.05 11.69
C SER A 135 -8.69 16.55 10.34
N ILE A 136 -7.53 15.91 10.34
CA ILE A 136 -6.96 15.28 9.15
C ILE A 136 -6.90 13.77 9.40
N LEU A 137 -7.44 12.98 8.49
CA LEU A 137 -7.22 11.55 8.40
C LEU A 137 -6.15 11.27 7.35
N MET A 138 -5.09 10.58 7.75
CA MET A 138 -4.01 10.19 6.88
C MET A 138 -3.65 8.73 7.07
N PHE A 139 -3.36 8.06 5.95
CA PHE A 139 -2.77 6.74 5.89
C PHE A 139 -1.29 6.90 5.54
N PRO A 140 -0.38 7.03 6.52
CA PRO A 140 1.01 7.41 6.25
C PRO A 140 1.79 6.33 5.48
N GLU A 141 1.30 5.10 5.47
CA GLU A 141 1.81 3.99 4.66
C GLU A 141 1.62 4.21 3.16
N ALA A 142 0.74 5.14 2.75
CA ALA A 142 0.43 5.55 1.39
C ALA A 142 0.02 4.43 0.40
N SER A 143 0.03 3.17 0.82
CA SER A 143 -0.46 2.03 0.03
C SER A 143 -1.01 0.94 0.95
N TYR A 144 -1.83 0.05 0.39
CA TYR A 144 -2.24 -1.16 1.10
C TYR A 144 -1.04 -2.07 1.35
N SER A 145 -1.07 -2.76 2.50
CA SER A 145 -0.12 -3.83 2.79
C SER A 145 -0.27 -4.97 1.78
N PHE A 146 0.85 -5.52 1.29
CA PHE A 146 0.84 -6.70 0.43
C PHE A 146 0.79 -7.99 1.23
N ASP A 147 1.58 -8.07 2.28
CA ASP A 147 1.80 -9.27 3.09
C ASP A 147 1.12 -9.26 4.46
N GLY A 148 0.33 -8.22 4.74
CA GLY A 148 -0.33 -8.04 6.04
C GLY A 148 0.57 -7.47 7.13
N THR A 149 1.80 -7.05 6.80
CA THR A 149 2.66 -6.28 7.71
C THR A 149 2.64 -4.80 7.37
N GLN A 150 3.20 -3.98 8.25
CA GLN A 150 3.35 -2.54 8.00
C GLN A 150 4.20 -2.26 6.75
N THR A 151 3.89 -1.18 6.06
CA THR A 151 4.73 -0.64 4.99
C THR A 151 5.63 0.48 5.50
N PRO A 152 6.72 0.86 4.77
CA PRO A 152 7.58 1.95 5.20
C PRO A 152 6.84 3.26 5.42
N LEU A 153 7.14 3.94 6.53
CA LEU A 153 6.62 5.27 6.83
C LEU A 153 7.57 6.36 6.32
N PRO A 154 7.04 7.53 5.88
CA PRO A 154 7.89 8.63 5.46
C PRO A 154 8.65 9.25 6.64
N GLU A 155 9.95 9.47 6.51
CA GLU A 155 10.79 10.11 7.53
C GLU A 155 10.35 11.56 7.86
N SER A 156 9.63 12.19 6.93
CA SER A 156 9.07 13.53 7.11
C SER A 156 7.88 13.59 8.08
N LEU A 157 7.35 12.45 8.52
CA LEU A 157 6.13 12.39 9.33
C LEU A 157 6.30 13.09 10.69
N GLY A 158 7.41 12.87 11.39
CA GLY A 158 7.72 13.58 12.64
C GLY A 158 7.82 15.10 12.46
N LYS A 159 8.37 15.58 11.34
CA LYS A 159 8.38 17.00 10.98
C LYS A 159 6.96 17.52 10.72
N CYS A 160 6.11 16.71 10.08
CA CYS A 160 4.70 17.06 9.85
C CYS A 160 3.93 17.24 11.17
N LEU A 161 4.12 16.35 12.15
CA LEU A 161 3.54 16.48 13.49
C LEU A 161 3.96 17.81 14.15
N LYS A 162 5.25 18.12 14.11
CA LYS A 162 5.81 19.38 14.63
C LYS A 162 5.21 20.63 13.99
N LEU A 163 4.86 20.55 12.71
CA LEU A 163 4.28 21.66 11.96
C LEU A 163 2.79 21.86 12.28
N LEU A 164 2.02 20.77 12.36
CA LEU A 164 0.59 20.80 12.62
C LEU A 164 0.28 21.21 14.07
N LYS A 165 1.05 20.73 15.06
CA LYS A 165 0.92 21.03 16.50
C LYS A 165 -0.48 20.76 17.03
N VAL A 166 -1.08 19.64 16.64
CA VAL A 166 -2.39 19.18 17.10
C VAL A 166 -2.25 17.80 17.73
N PRO A 167 -3.20 17.37 18.57
CA PRO A 167 -3.21 16.00 19.08
C PRO A 167 -3.13 14.97 17.97
N VAL A 168 -2.46 13.86 18.23
CA VAL A 168 -2.38 12.71 17.33
C VAL A 168 -3.22 11.57 17.89
N VAL A 169 -4.15 11.09 17.07
CA VAL A 169 -4.98 9.92 17.34
C VAL A 169 -4.57 8.80 16.39
N MET A 170 -4.36 7.62 16.91
CA MET A 170 -4.09 6.42 16.11
C MET A 170 -5.35 5.56 16.02
N ILE A 171 -5.71 5.14 14.81
CA ILE A 171 -6.72 4.11 14.56
C ILE A 171 -5.98 2.89 14.02
N ARG A 172 -5.98 1.79 14.75
CA ARG A 172 -5.43 0.52 14.31
C ARG A 172 -6.55 -0.48 14.05
N THR A 173 -6.66 -0.96 12.80
CA THR A 173 -7.67 -1.96 12.41
C THR A 173 -7.10 -3.37 12.48
N ASN A 174 -7.93 -4.30 12.92
CA ASN A 174 -7.65 -5.73 12.91
C ASN A 174 -8.71 -6.44 12.07
N GLY A 175 -8.30 -7.44 11.29
CA GLY A 175 -9.17 -8.19 10.40
C GLY A 175 -9.47 -7.50 9.06
N ALA A 176 -9.19 -6.21 8.91
CA ALA A 176 -9.42 -5.48 7.67
C ALA A 176 -8.63 -6.08 6.49
N PHE A 177 -7.36 -6.40 6.69
CA PHE A 177 -6.53 -7.05 5.66
C PHE A 177 -7.13 -8.36 5.14
N ALA A 178 -7.64 -9.23 6.03
CA ALA A 178 -8.18 -10.52 5.60
C ALA A 178 -9.52 -10.41 4.90
N ARG A 179 -10.25 -9.32 5.12
CA ARG A 179 -11.58 -9.16 4.53
C ARG A 179 -11.55 -9.09 3.01
N ASP A 180 -10.66 -8.32 2.44
CA ASP A 180 -10.48 -8.10 1.00
C ASP A 180 -9.02 -7.78 0.67
N PRO A 181 -8.10 -8.76 0.82
CA PRO A 181 -6.69 -8.52 0.57
C PRO A 181 -6.43 -8.21 -0.91
N LEU A 182 -5.47 -7.33 -1.14
CA LEU A 182 -5.15 -6.81 -2.46
C LEU A 182 -4.71 -7.94 -3.42
N TYR A 183 -3.90 -8.88 -2.94
CA TYR A 183 -3.41 -9.99 -3.74
C TYR A 183 -4.52 -10.88 -4.32
N ASN A 184 -5.68 -10.90 -3.68
CA ASN A 184 -6.83 -11.75 -4.03
C ASN A 184 -7.89 -10.97 -4.83
N ASN A 185 -7.53 -9.94 -5.61
CA ASN A 185 -8.44 -9.07 -6.36
C ASN A 185 -9.58 -8.49 -5.51
N LEU A 186 -9.31 -8.22 -4.24
CA LEU A 186 -10.27 -7.63 -3.30
C LEU A 186 -11.55 -8.48 -3.14
N GLN A 187 -11.45 -9.80 -3.30
CA GLN A 187 -12.57 -10.71 -3.06
C GLN A 187 -12.96 -10.69 -1.59
N LEU A 188 -14.25 -10.44 -1.33
CA LEU A 188 -14.78 -10.29 0.02
C LEU A 188 -14.78 -11.61 0.78
N ARG A 189 -14.29 -11.59 2.00
CA ARG A 189 -14.28 -12.71 2.95
C ARG A 189 -15.08 -12.38 4.20
N LYS A 190 -15.63 -13.41 4.84
CA LYS A 190 -16.43 -13.29 6.07
C LYS A 190 -15.54 -13.20 7.30
N VAL A 191 -14.91 -12.04 7.50
CA VAL A 191 -14.02 -11.77 8.63
C VAL A 191 -14.61 -10.68 9.51
N ARG A 192 -14.51 -10.86 10.83
CA ARG A 192 -14.83 -9.81 11.81
C ARG A 192 -13.75 -8.74 11.77
N VAL A 193 -14.16 -7.49 11.76
CA VAL A 193 -13.25 -6.36 11.77
C VAL A 193 -13.42 -5.58 13.07
N SER A 194 -12.31 -5.17 13.66
CA SER A 194 -12.33 -4.31 14.85
C SER A 194 -11.32 -3.18 14.71
N ALA A 195 -11.47 -2.15 15.53
CA ALA A 195 -10.51 -1.06 15.61
C ALA A 195 -10.17 -0.70 17.05
N GLU A 196 -8.95 -0.26 17.27
CA GLU A 196 -8.54 0.44 18.47
C GLU A 196 -8.27 1.91 18.11
N VAL A 197 -8.85 2.82 18.91
CA VAL A 197 -8.69 4.26 18.73
C VAL A 197 -7.95 4.80 19.94
N GLU A 198 -6.70 5.18 19.78
CA GLU A 198 -5.80 5.63 20.85
C GLU A 198 -5.49 7.11 20.73
N TYR A 199 -5.62 7.88 21.82
CA TYR A 199 -5.01 9.20 21.94
C TYR A 199 -3.50 9.03 22.11
N LEU A 200 -2.74 9.21 21.04
CA LEU A 200 -1.34 8.79 21.00
C LEU A 200 -0.38 9.85 21.55
N LEU A 201 -0.54 11.12 21.11
CA LEU A 201 0.37 12.21 21.47
C LEU A 201 -0.40 13.51 21.67
N SER A 202 -0.08 14.23 22.74
CA SER A 202 -0.55 15.60 22.95
C SER A 202 0.32 16.61 22.19
N PRO A 203 -0.16 17.85 21.96
CA PRO A 203 0.66 18.94 21.39
C PRO A 203 1.92 19.23 22.21
N GLU A 204 1.83 19.13 23.55
CA GLU A 204 2.96 19.36 24.46
C GLU A 204 4.02 18.26 24.34
N GLU A 205 3.61 17.00 24.20
CA GLU A 205 4.52 15.87 23.97
C GLU A 205 5.21 16.02 22.63
N ILE A 206 4.47 16.39 21.58
CA ILE A 206 5.03 16.68 20.25
C ILE A 206 6.04 17.83 20.32
N ALA A 207 5.74 18.88 21.09
CA ALA A 207 6.65 20.03 21.22
C ALA A 207 7.99 19.67 21.87
N ARG A 208 7.99 18.74 22.84
CA ARG A 208 9.19 18.34 23.60
C ARG A 208 10.09 17.35 22.86
N LYS A 209 9.54 16.54 21.94
CA LYS A 209 10.27 15.47 21.25
C LYS A 209 10.90 15.99 19.95
N SER A 210 12.01 15.41 19.54
CA SER A 210 12.61 15.62 18.23
C SER A 210 11.78 14.95 17.12
N PRO A 211 11.93 15.35 15.85
CA PRO A 211 11.27 14.65 14.74
C PRO A 211 11.63 13.17 14.66
N GLN A 212 12.85 12.78 15.03
CA GLN A 212 13.28 11.38 15.02
C GLN A 212 12.56 10.58 16.11
N GLU A 213 12.51 11.06 17.35
CA GLU A 213 11.78 10.39 18.44
C GLU A 213 10.30 10.23 18.11
N LEU A 214 9.69 11.21 17.40
CA LEU A 214 8.30 11.07 16.93
C LEU A 214 8.19 9.99 15.86
N ASN A 215 9.13 9.89 14.92
CA ASN A 215 9.15 8.83 13.92
C ASN A 215 9.30 7.45 14.57
N ASP A 216 10.17 7.32 15.57
CA ASP A 216 10.40 6.05 16.29
C ASP A 216 9.12 5.57 17.00
N ILE A 217 8.40 6.48 17.67
CA ILE A 217 7.10 6.20 18.29
C ILE A 217 6.09 5.73 17.23
N LEU A 218 6.02 6.42 16.09
CA LEU A 218 5.09 6.04 15.03
C LEU A 218 5.47 4.70 14.42
N GLN A 219 6.76 4.44 14.19
CA GLN A 219 7.24 3.17 13.68
C GLN A 219 6.83 2.00 14.60
N GLU A 220 6.99 2.15 15.91
CA GLU A 220 6.53 1.17 16.90
C GLU A 220 5.03 0.96 16.83
N LYS A 221 4.24 2.04 16.82
CA LYS A 221 2.77 1.99 16.81
C LYS A 221 2.17 1.41 15.54
N PHE A 222 2.84 1.59 14.40
CA PHE A 222 2.44 1.01 13.11
C PHE A 222 2.92 -0.44 12.95
N THR A 223 3.84 -0.94 13.79
CA THR A 223 4.30 -2.33 13.73
C THR A 223 3.13 -3.29 13.93
N PHE A 224 2.85 -4.08 12.91
CA PHE A 224 1.75 -5.02 12.88
C PHE A 224 2.08 -6.21 11.97
N ASP A 225 1.58 -7.40 12.34
CA ASP A 225 1.62 -8.63 11.54
C ASP A 225 0.24 -9.27 11.62
N TYR A 226 -0.51 -9.13 10.53
CA TYR A 226 -1.88 -9.63 10.45
C TYR A 226 -1.96 -11.15 10.60
N PHE A 227 -1.07 -11.92 9.93
CA PHE A 227 -1.13 -13.37 9.98
C PHE A 227 -0.80 -13.90 11.37
N ARG A 228 0.16 -13.28 12.07
CA ARG A 228 0.45 -13.60 13.48
C ARG A 228 -0.74 -13.28 14.36
N TRP A 229 -1.35 -12.11 14.19
CA TRP A 229 -2.56 -11.73 14.90
C TRP A 229 -3.71 -12.72 14.62
N GLN A 230 -3.90 -13.14 13.37
CA GLN A 230 -4.90 -14.14 12.97
C GLN A 230 -4.68 -15.48 13.71
N GLN A 231 -3.44 -15.95 13.75
CA GLN A 231 -3.02 -17.20 14.39
C GLN A 231 -3.27 -17.14 15.91
N GLU A 232 -2.78 -16.11 16.56
CA GLU A 232 -2.89 -15.92 18.03
C GLU A 232 -4.35 -15.79 18.49
N ASN A 233 -5.17 -15.08 17.72
CA ASN A 233 -6.58 -14.86 18.02
C ASN A 233 -7.50 -15.94 17.44
N LYS A 234 -6.96 -16.97 16.80
CA LYS A 234 -7.69 -18.09 16.17
C LYS A 234 -8.80 -17.62 15.23
N ILE A 235 -8.48 -16.60 14.43
CA ILE A 235 -9.42 -16.03 13.44
C ILE A 235 -9.51 -16.97 12.23
N ARG A 236 -10.66 -17.56 12.03
CA ARG A 236 -10.91 -18.51 10.94
C ARG A 236 -11.29 -17.77 9.65
N VAL A 237 -10.53 -18.03 8.57
CA VAL A 237 -10.81 -17.59 7.18
C VAL A 237 -11.04 -18.84 6.35
N ALA A 238 -12.32 -19.23 6.19
CA ALA A 238 -12.71 -20.54 5.62
C ALA A 238 -12.90 -20.52 4.10
N GLU A 239 -12.79 -19.38 3.47
CA GLU A 239 -13.05 -19.21 2.03
C GLU A 239 -12.13 -20.12 1.19
N PRO A 240 -12.72 -20.86 0.22
CA PRO A 240 -11.97 -21.81 -0.60
C PRO A 240 -11.02 -21.14 -1.59
N PHE A 241 -11.11 -19.82 -1.77
CA PHE A 241 -10.27 -19.00 -2.63
C PHE A 241 -9.24 -18.17 -1.84
N ARG A 242 -8.93 -18.53 -0.60
CA ARG A 242 -8.06 -17.72 0.29
C ARG A 242 -6.61 -17.58 -0.18
N ALA A 243 -6.12 -18.51 -1.03
CA ALA A 243 -4.79 -18.42 -1.61
C ALA A 243 -4.77 -17.93 -3.08
N ASP A 244 -5.95 -17.63 -3.69
CA ASP A 244 -5.98 -17.11 -5.06
C ASP A 244 -5.16 -15.83 -5.18
N GLY A 245 -4.24 -15.80 -6.15
CA GLY A 245 -3.37 -14.65 -6.41
C GLY A 245 -2.25 -14.43 -5.40
N LEU A 246 -2.05 -15.32 -4.43
CA LEU A 246 -0.97 -15.20 -3.44
C LEU A 246 0.43 -15.18 -4.09
N ASN A 247 0.58 -15.75 -5.30
CA ASN A 247 1.78 -15.69 -6.11
C ASN A 247 2.20 -14.27 -6.53
N ARG A 248 1.27 -13.30 -6.60
CA ARG A 248 1.59 -11.90 -6.91
C ARG A 248 2.53 -11.29 -5.88
N MET A 249 2.40 -11.74 -4.65
CA MET A 249 3.22 -11.32 -3.52
C MET A 249 4.38 -12.31 -3.30
N LEU A 250 4.09 -13.62 -3.23
CA LEU A 250 5.08 -14.69 -3.07
C LEU A 250 5.51 -15.21 -4.44
N TYR A 251 6.35 -14.45 -5.13
CA TYR A 251 6.69 -14.65 -6.54
C TYR A 251 7.89 -15.58 -6.77
N LYS A 252 8.71 -15.83 -5.71
CA LYS A 252 9.94 -16.63 -5.76
C LYS A 252 9.80 -17.93 -4.98
N CYS A 253 10.05 -19.06 -5.63
CA CYS A 253 9.98 -20.36 -4.97
C CYS A 253 11.12 -20.54 -3.94
N PRO A 254 10.84 -20.94 -2.68
CA PRO A 254 11.90 -21.14 -1.69
C PRO A 254 12.78 -22.36 -1.97
N ARG A 255 12.25 -23.39 -2.67
CA ARG A 255 12.97 -24.61 -3.02
C ARG A 255 13.91 -24.42 -4.21
N CYS A 256 13.37 -24.10 -5.38
CA CYS A 256 14.17 -24.00 -6.62
C CYS A 256 14.64 -22.57 -6.94
N ARG A 257 14.24 -21.57 -6.17
CA ARG A 257 14.57 -20.14 -6.32
C ARG A 257 14.11 -19.50 -7.63
N THR A 258 13.31 -20.21 -8.44
CA THR A 258 12.74 -19.68 -9.68
C THR A 258 11.68 -18.62 -9.37
N GLU A 259 11.70 -17.52 -10.11
CA GLU A 259 10.76 -16.42 -10.03
C GLU A 259 9.66 -16.50 -11.10
N GLY A 260 8.47 -15.96 -10.83
CA GLY A 260 7.35 -15.88 -11.77
C GLY A 260 6.77 -17.24 -12.16
N ARG A 261 7.08 -18.30 -11.40
CA ARG A 261 6.53 -19.66 -11.61
C ARG A 261 5.67 -20.14 -10.46
N MET A 262 5.40 -19.27 -9.48
CA MET A 262 4.45 -19.55 -8.43
C MET A 262 3.01 -19.39 -8.95
N GLN A 263 2.10 -20.17 -8.39
CA GLN A 263 0.67 -20.09 -8.69
C GLN A 263 -0.13 -20.27 -7.39
N GLY A 264 -0.90 -19.25 -7.02
CA GLY A 264 -1.89 -19.31 -5.95
C GLY A 264 -3.28 -19.59 -6.52
N GLN A 265 -3.89 -20.68 -6.09
CA GLN A 265 -5.24 -21.07 -6.53
C GLN A 265 -5.96 -21.87 -5.44
N GLY A 266 -7.20 -21.49 -5.17
CA GLY A 266 -8.01 -22.16 -4.15
C GLY A 266 -7.43 -21.91 -2.76
N THR A 267 -6.98 -22.97 -2.12
CA THR A 267 -6.35 -22.92 -0.79
C THR A 267 -4.82 -23.11 -0.84
N LYS A 268 -4.24 -23.27 -2.04
CA LYS A 268 -2.85 -23.65 -2.22
C LYS A 268 -2.06 -22.62 -3.02
N ILE A 269 -0.76 -22.55 -2.70
CA ILE A 269 0.26 -21.90 -3.53
C ILE A 269 1.32 -22.92 -3.88
N GLY A 270 1.68 -23.03 -5.16
CA GLY A 270 2.65 -24.01 -5.64
C GLY A 270 3.57 -23.47 -6.73
N CYS A 271 4.72 -24.09 -6.88
CA CYS A 271 5.69 -23.78 -7.92
C CYS A 271 5.50 -24.69 -9.13
N ARG A 272 5.21 -24.13 -10.29
CA ARG A 272 5.07 -24.89 -11.55
C ARG A 272 6.39 -25.47 -12.06
N GLN A 273 7.54 -25.01 -11.54
CA GLN A 273 8.87 -25.48 -11.97
C GLN A 273 9.31 -26.74 -11.23
N CYS A 274 9.11 -26.82 -9.90
CA CYS A 274 9.63 -27.92 -9.09
C CYS A 274 8.55 -28.71 -8.33
N GLY A 275 7.27 -28.33 -8.46
CA GLY A 275 6.15 -29.01 -7.80
C GLY A 275 5.96 -28.67 -6.32
N GLU A 276 6.86 -27.93 -5.68
CA GLU A 276 6.73 -27.54 -4.26
C GLU A 276 5.38 -26.84 -4.03
N THR A 277 4.61 -27.29 -3.04
CA THR A 277 3.24 -26.79 -2.80
C THR A 277 2.99 -26.59 -1.31
N TYR A 278 2.32 -25.52 -0.98
CA TYR A 278 1.88 -25.15 0.38
C TYR A 278 0.37 -24.95 0.40
N GLU A 279 -0.28 -25.41 1.45
CA GLU A 279 -1.65 -25.05 1.75
C GLU A 279 -1.68 -23.85 2.69
N LEU A 280 -2.45 -22.82 2.35
CA LEU A 280 -2.81 -21.77 3.28
C LEU A 280 -3.98 -22.26 4.13
N THR A 281 -3.74 -22.53 5.40
CA THR A 281 -4.77 -23.00 6.32
C THR A 281 -5.82 -21.92 6.62
N GLU A 282 -6.96 -22.30 7.16
CA GLU A 282 -8.01 -21.37 7.60
C GLU A 282 -7.55 -20.40 8.70
N TYR A 283 -6.46 -20.73 9.40
CA TYR A 283 -5.87 -19.90 10.47
C TYR A 283 -4.62 -19.14 10.03
N GLY A 284 -4.33 -19.08 8.73
CA GLY A 284 -3.25 -18.26 8.19
C GLY A 284 -1.85 -18.87 8.29
N TYR A 285 -1.74 -20.17 8.54
CA TYR A 285 -0.46 -20.89 8.44
C TYR A 285 -0.24 -21.40 7.02
N LEU A 286 1.01 -21.47 6.60
CA LEU A 286 1.44 -22.23 5.43
C LEU A 286 1.88 -23.63 5.87
N GLN A 287 1.30 -24.65 5.25
CA GLN A 287 1.68 -26.05 5.46
C GLN A 287 2.20 -26.65 4.17
N ALA A 288 3.46 -27.04 4.16
CA ALA A 288 4.04 -27.74 2.99
C ALA A 288 3.37 -29.11 2.81
N HIS A 289 3.00 -29.43 1.58
CA HIS A 289 2.59 -30.79 1.23
C HIS A 289 3.84 -31.65 1.07
N GLU A 290 3.96 -32.72 1.85
CA GLU A 290 4.95 -33.75 1.63
C GLU A 290 4.43 -34.67 0.52
N ASP A 291 5.15 -34.75 -0.60
CA ASP A 291 4.89 -35.77 -1.62
C ASP A 291 5.15 -37.13 -0.98
N LYS A 292 4.13 -37.94 -0.80
CA LYS A 292 4.23 -39.32 -0.32
C LYS A 292 4.96 -40.28 -1.28
N ASP A 293 5.34 -39.78 -2.45
CA ASP A 293 5.94 -40.61 -3.52
C ASP A 293 7.49 -40.66 -3.51
N THR A 294 8.14 -40.11 -2.47
CA THR A 294 9.60 -40.19 -2.33
C THR A 294 10.11 -41.25 -1.33
N GLU A 295 9.25 -42.18 -0.90
CA GLU A 295 9.65 -43.32 -0.08
C GLU A 295 10.10 -44.54 -0.92
N SER A 296 10.86 -44.40 -1.99
CA SER A 296 11.53 -45.57 -2.60
C SER A 296 12.75 -45.19 -3.42
N ALA A 297 13.87 -44.91 -2.77
CA ALA A 297 15.20 -45.24 -3.27
C ALA A 297 16.23 -45.24 -2.11
N SER A 298 16.48 -46.45 -1.61
CA SER A 298 17.71 -46.91 -0.98
C SER A 298 18.74 -45.95 -0.43
N GLY A 299 18.94 -45.98 0.88
CA GLY A 299 20.20 -46.04 1.60
C GLY A 299 21.39 -45.27 1.01
N ALA A 300 21.42 -43.97 1.11
CA ALA A 300 22.61 -43.16 1.24
C ALA A 300 22.25 -41.94 2.06
N GLU A 301 22.86 -41.76 3.21
CA GLU A 301 22.83 -40.52 3.98
C GLU A 301 23.49 -39.42 3.14
N THR A 302 22.70 -38.76 2.29
CA THR A 302 23.07 -37.49 1.71
C THR A 302 22.53 -36.42 2.66
N GLU A 303 23.42 -35.65 3.29
CA GLU A 303 23.11 -34.39 3.97
C GLU A 303 22.24 -33.55 3.02
N THR A 304 20.93 -33.55 3.25
CA THR A 304 19.99 -32.69 2.57
C THR A 304 20.33 -31.28 3.01
N CYS A 305 21.02 -30.55 2.14
CA CYS A 305 21.19 -29.10 2.21
C CYS A 305 19.84 -28.51 2.59
N GLY A 306 19.75 -27.89 3.78
CA GLY A 306 18.51 -27.51 4.48
C GLY A 306 17.50 -26.87 3.56
N GLN A 307 16.43 -27.58 3.24
CA GLN A 307 15.34 -27.11 2.39
C GLN A 307 14.61 -26.01 3.12
N LEU A 308 14.69 -24.79 2.59
CA LEU A 308 14.02 -23.64 3.17
C LEU A 308 12.50 -23.81 3.04
N ARG A 309 11.79 -23.85 4.16
CA ARG A 309 10.32 -23.93 4.24
C ARG A 309 9.77 -22.83 5.11
N PHE A 310 8.66 -22.25 4.69
CA PHE A 310 7.97 -21.21 5.43
C PHE A 310 6.63 -21.72 5.95
N THR A 311 6.33 -21.41 7.21
CA THR A 311 5.03 -21.63 7.83
C THR A 311 4.22 -20.33 7.98
N HIS A 312 4.86 -19.19 7.69
CA HIS A 312 4.33 -17.86 7.90
C HIS A 312 4.54 -16.97 6.65
N ILE A 313 3.49 -16.38 6.12
CA ILE A 313 3.53 -15.60 4.88
C ILE A 313 4.51 -14.42 4.95
N PRO A 314 4.48 -13.55 6.01
CA PRO A 314 5.42 -12.45 6.10
C PRO A 314 6.90 -12.88 6.16
N ASP A 315 7.22 -14.06 6.69
CA ASP A 315 8.59 -14.55 6.71
C ASP A 315 9.08 -14.93 5.32
N TRP A 316 8.21 -15.50 4.48
CA TRP A 316 8.53 -15.75 3.07
C TRP A 316 8.75 -14.43 2.32
N TYR A 317 7.84 -13.46 2.46
CA TYR A 317 7.97 -12.15 1.81
C TYR A 317 9.23 -11.39 2.27
N ARG A 318 9.61 -11.53 3.55
CA ARG A 318 10.87 -10.99 4.10
C ARG A 318 12.10 -11.66 3.49
N TRP A 319 12.05 -12.97 3.26
CA TRP A 319 13.13 -13.69 2.56
C TRP A 319 13.24 -13.22 1.10
N GLU A 320 12.15 -12.98 0.40
CA GLU A 320 12.17 -12.41 -0.96
C GLU A 320 12.82 -11.03 -0.97
N ARG A 321 12.52 -10.19 0.01
CA ARG A 321 13.17 -8.87 0.22
C ARG A 321 14.69 -9.05 0.40
N GLU A 322 15.12 -10.00 1.18
CA GLU A 322 16.54 -10.29 1.40
C GLU A 322 17.22 -10.76 0.11
N CYS A 323 16.57 -11.61 -0.70
CA CYS A 323 17.07 -12.00 -2.01
C CYS A 323 17.27 -10.79 -2.93
N VAL A 324 16.28 -9.89 -2.99
CA VAL A 324 16.37 -8.66 -3.79
C VAL A 324 17.49 -7.75 -3.30
N ARG A 325 17.68 -7.61 -1.99
CA ARG A 325 18.77 -6.84 -1.41
C ARG A 325 20.12 -7.39 -1.85
N GLN A 326 20.31 -8.72 -1.80
CA GLN A 326 21.51 -9.39 -2.25
C GLN A 326 21.76 -9.18 -3.75
N GLU A 327 20.73 -9.25 -4.58
CA GLU A 327 20.84 -8.96 -6.02
C GLU A 327 21.29 -7.50 -6.27
N LEU A 328 20.79 -6.54 -5.50
CA LEU A 328 21.19 -5.12 -5.60
C LEU A 328 22.64 -4.89 -5.14
N GLU A 329 23.04 -5.49 -4.02
CA GLU A 329 24.42 -5.41 -3.49
C GLU A 329 25.43 -6.06 -4.43
N ALA A 330 25.08 -7.20 -5.03
CA ALA A 330 25.90 -7.89 -6.04
C ALA A 330 25.91 -7.19 -7.41
N GLY A 331 25.04 -6.19 -7.64
CA GLY A 331 24.90 -5.52 -8.94
C GLY A 331 24.28 -6.38 -10.04
N THR A 332 23.60 -7.47 -9.67
CA THR A 332 22.93 -8.39 -10.62
C THR A 332 21.45 -8.07 -10.82
N TYR A 333 20.87 -7.20 -9.97
CA TYR A 333 19.47 -6.81 -10.11
C TYR A 333 19.23 -6.03 -11.39
N ARG A 334 18.33 -6.54 -12.22
CA ARG A 334 17.80 -5.85 -13.41
C ARG A 334 16.39 -6.35 -13.68
N LEU A 335 15.48 -5.43 -13.82
CA LEU A 335 14.14 -5.65 -14.35
C LEU A 335 14.03 -4.93 -15.69
N GLU A 336 13.53 -5.61 -16.71
CA GLU A 336 13.23 -5.00 -18.01
C GLU A 336 11.97 -5.67 -18.55
N VAL A 337 10.91 -4.88 -18.72
CA VAL A 337 9.59 -5.42 -19.09
C VAL A 337 8.87 -4.49 -20.06
N PRO A 338 8.16 -5.04 -21.06
CA PRO A 338 7.24 -4.28 -21.87
C PRO A 338 6.05 -3.83 -21.02
N VAL A 339 5.58 -2.60 -21.23
CA VAL A 339 4.47 -2.00 -20.48
C VAL A 339 3.51 -1.26 -21.40
N ALA A 340 2.23 -1.35 -21.11
CA ALA A 340 1.27 -0.36 -21.58
C ALA A 340 1.35 0.87 -20.64
N ILE A 341 1.41 2.07 -21.24
CA ILE A 341 1.68 3.31 -20.52
C ILE A 341 0.42 4.16 -20.47
N TYR A 342 0.02 4.51 -19.27
CA TYR A 342 -1.03 5.49 -19.01
C TYR A 342 -0.45 6.67 -18.25
N MET A 343 -1.02 7.86 -18.46
CA MET A 343 -0.57 9.10 -17.83
C MET A 343 -1.68 9.79 -17.05
N LEU A 344 -1.31 10.39 -15.92
CA LEU A 344 -2.15 11.33 -15.19
C LEU A 344 -1.41 12.66 -15.08
N VAL A 345 -1.94 13.70 -15.75
CA VAL A 345 -1.42 15.08 -15.72
C VAL A 345 -2.42 16.03 -15.03
N ASN A 346 -3.70 15.68 -15.09
CA ASN A 346 -4.80 16.37 -14.41
C ASN A 346 -5.75 15.34 -13.79
N MET A 347 -6.84 15.78 -13.16
CA MET A 347 -7.80 14.87 -12.50
C MET A 347 -9.06 14.60 -13.34
N ASP A 348 -9.00 14.82 -14.65
CA ASP A 348 -10.12 14.64 -15.55
C ASP A 348 -10.21 13.21 -16.08
N CYS A 349 -9.06 12.63 -16.40
CA CYS A 349 -8.95 11.31 -17.01
C CYS A 349 -7.56 10.71 -16.79
N VAL A 350 -7.45 9.38 -16.82
CA VAL A 350 -6.18 8.66 -16.99
C VAL A 350 -6.03 8.33 -18.48
N TYR A 351 -4.97 8.81 -19.12
CA TYR A 351 -4.80 8.74 -20.57
C TYR A 351 -3.89 7.59 -20.98
N GLN A 352 -4.39 6.66 -21.78
CA GLN A 352 -3.57 5.65 -22.42
C GLN A 352 -2.79 6.31 -23.55
N VAL A 353 -1.47 6.40 -23.41
CA VAL A 353 -0.61 7.17 -24.34
C VAL A 353 0.21 6.28 -25.27
N GLY A 354 0.33 5.00 -25.02
CA GLY A 354 1.06 4.06 -25.85
C GLY A 354 1.65 2.89 -25.09
N GLU A 355 2.67 2.31 -25.67
CA GLU A 355 3.43 1.19 -25.13
C GLU A 355 4.91 1.58 -25.02
N GLY A 356 5.67 0.82 -24.23
CA GLY A 356 7.07 1.06 -24.04
C GLY A 356 7.77 -0.02 -23.24
N THR A 357 8.97 0.30 -22.75
CA THR A 357 9.78 -0.56 -21.90
C THR A 357 10.10 0.15 -20.60
N LEU A 358 9.82 -0.53 -19.49
CA LEU A 358 10.22 -0.10 -18.16
C LEU A 358 11.45 -0.90 -17.73
N VAL A 359 12.53 -0.20 -17.44
CA VAL A 359 13.77 -0.76 -16.88
C VAL A 359 13.93 -0.27 -15.45
N HIS A 360 14.27 -1.18 -14.51
CA HIS A 360 14.65 -0.82 -13.15
C HIS A 360 15.96 -1.51 -12.78
N THR A 361 16.94 -0.71 -12.38
CA THR A 361 18.29 -1.15 -12.01
C THR A 361 18.76 -0.41 -10.76
N LYS A 362 20.04 -0.55 -10.40
CA LYS A 362 20.65 0.24 -9.32
C LYS A 362 20.70 1.76 -9.58
N GLU A 363 20.53 2.19 -10.82
CA GLU A 363 20.43 3.59 -11.24
C GLU A 363 19.00 4.15 -11.08
N GLY A 364 18.01 3.33 -10.69
CA GLY A 364 16.60 3.69 -10.60
C GLY A 364 15.79 3.24 -11.80
N PHE A 365 14.69 3.95 -12.09
CA PHE A 365 13.80 3.65 -13.20
C PHE A 365 14.18 4.39 -14.48
N HIS A 366 14.01 3.72 -15.59
CA HIS A 366 14.06 4.30 -16.94
C HIS A 366 12.87 3.79 -17.75
N LEU A 367 11.98 4.68 -18.14
CA LEU A 367 10.80 4.39 -18.95
C LEU A 367 10.99 5.03 -20.33
N THR A 368 10.98 4.20 -21.36
CA THR A 368 11.02 4.62 -22.76
C THR A 368 9.80 4.11 -23.50
N GLY A 369 9.29 4.86 -24.47
CA GLY A 369 8.10 4.41 -25.19
C GLY A 369 7.47 5.49 -26.07
N CYS A 370 6.19 5.28 -26.42
CA CYS A 370 5.40 6.21 -27.22
C CYS A 370 6.10 6.58 -28.54
N ASP A 371 6.59 5.57 -29.27
CA ASP A 371 7.33 5.73 -30.55
C ASP A 371 8.59 6.62 -30.41
N GLY A 372 9.32 6.48 -29.30
CA GLY A 372 10.55 7.20 -29.00
C GLY A 372 10.37 8.62 -28.46
N ARG A 373 9.12 9.07 -28.21
CA ARG A 373 8.81 10.41 -27.68
C ARG A 373 8.90 10.48 -26.16
N LEU A 374 8.77 9.35 -25.47
CA LEU A 374 8.90 9.26 -24.02
C LEU A 374 10.27 8.71 -23.67
N ASP A 375 11.05 9.49 -22.90
CA ASP A 375 12.25 9.09 -22.19
C ASP A 375 12.19 9.72 -20.79
N TYR A 376 11.85 8.92 -19.76
CA TYR A 376 11.71 9.38 -18.38
C TYR A 376 12.61 8.57 -17.46
N ARG A 377 13.36 9.27 -16.61
CA ARG A 377 14.25 8.67 -15.61
C ARG A 377 13.85 9.10 -14.21
N GLN A 378 13.87 8.17 -13.28
CA GLN A 378 13.61 8.41 -11.85
C GLN A 378 14.75 7.82 -11.03
N GLU A 379 15.46 8.68 -10.33
CA GLU A 379 16.57 8.26 -9.48
C GLU A 379 16.11 7.51 -8.22
N PRO A 380 16.96 6.66 -7.61
CA PRO A 380 16.62 5.88 -6.42
C PRO A 380 16.11 6.70 -5.24
N MET A 381 16.66 7.91 -5.04
CA MET A 381 16.27 8.78 -3.92
C MET A 381 14.98 9.58 -4.15
N ALA A 382 14.38 9.50 -5.35
CA ALA A 382 13.13 10.20 -5.65
C ALA A 382 11.94 9.65 -4.86
N SER A 383 11.98 8.38 -4.41
CA SER A 383 10.87 7.74 -3.71
C SER A 383 11.35 6.67 -2.73
N TYR A 384 10.92 6.75 -1.46
CA TYR A 384 11.27 5.77 -0.42
C TYR A 384 10.52 4.44 -0.54
N SER A 385 9.47 4.38 -1.34
CA SER A 385 8.72 3.18 -1.70
C SER A 385 8.06 3.39 -3.07
N LEU A 386 7.40 2.37 -3.59
CA LEU A 386 6.81 2.37 -4.93
C LEU A 386 5.29 2.41 -4.85
N TYR A 387 4.67 3.35 -5.59
CA TYR A 387 3.25 3.24 -5.85
C TYR A 387 3.02 2.05 -6.80
N SER A 388 2.54 0.97 -6.23
CA SER A 388 2.22 -0.25 -6.96
C SER A 388 0.94 -0.85 -6.39
N ASP A 389 0.19 -1.54 -7.23
CA ASP A 389 -1.10 -2.12 -6.88
C ASP A 389 -1.35 -3.39 -7.69
N PHE A 390 -2.15 -4.29 -7.15
CA PHE A 390 -2.67 -5.44 -7.86
C PHE A 390 -4.09 -5.13 -8.32
N TYR A 391 -4.38 -5.41 -9.60
CA TYR A 391 -5.71 -5.21 -10.17
C TYR A 391 -6.24 -3.76 -10.08
N TRP A 392 -5.34 -2.77 -10.24
CA TRP A 392 -5.64 -1.35 -10.12
C TRP A 392 -6.82 -0.93 -11.00
N TYR A 393 -7.91 -0.47 -10.37
CA TYR A 393 -9.17 -0.09 -10.99
C TYR A 393 -9.71 -1.09 -12.04
N GLU A 394 -9.47 -2.38 -11.85
CA GLU A 394 -9.87 -3.48 -12.76
C GLU A 394 -9.13 -3.47 -14.11
N ILE A 395 -8.07 -2.66 -14.26
CA ILE A 395 -7.24 -2.61 -15.49
C ILE A 395 -6.16 -3.68 -15.43
N GLY A 396 -5.41 -3.76 -14.34
CA GLY A 396 -4.32 -4.72 -14.17
C GLY A 396 -3.37 -4.37 -13.04
N ASP A 397 -2.33 -5.17 -12.90
CA ASP A 397 -1.25 -4.92 -11.96
C ASP A 397 -0.40 -3.75 -12.47
N VAL A 398 -0.06 -2.81 -11.58
CA VAL A 398 0.53 -1.53 -11.98
C VAL A 398 1.77 -1.17 -11.18
N ILE A 399 2.71 -0.55 -11.86
CA ILE A 399 3.86 0.16 -11.33
C ILE A 399 3.70 1.63 -11.72
N CYS A 400 3.62 2.53 -10.75
CA CYS A 400 3.49 3.96 -11.00
C CYS A 400 4.77 4.69 -10.62
N ILE A 401 5.33 5.41 -11.57
CA ILE A 401 6.47 6.32 -11.41
C ILE A 401 6.10 7.69 -11.95
N GLY A 402 6.91 8.71 -11.69
CA GLY A 402 6.63 10.04 -12.22
C GLY A 402 7.10 11.16 -11.30
N ASP A 403 6.72 12.37 -11.65
CA ASP A 403 7.08 13.60 -10.96
C ASP A 403 5.87 14.53 -10.75
N ALA A 404 6.15 15.79 -10.42
CA ALA A 404 5.11 16.80 -10.21
C ALA A 404 4.32 17.13 -11.48
N ARG A 405 4.87 16.91 -12.68
CA ARG A 405 4.24 17.21 -13.98
C ARG A 405 3.33 16.07 -14.44
N ALA A 406 3.82 14.82 -14.35
CA ALA A 406 3.11 13.64 -14.85
C ALA A 406 3.38 12.41 -14.00
N GLN A 407 2.35 11.59 -13.81
CA GLN A 407 2.46 10.24 -13.26
C GLN A 407 2.25 9.24 -14.39
N TYR A 408 3.15 8.27 -14.49
CA TYR A 408 3.14 7.19 -15.46
C TYR A 408 2.72 5.90 -14.78
N TYR A 409 1.56 5.39 -15.18
CA TYR A 409 1.03 4.09 -14.73
C TYR A 409 1.45 3.05 -15.76
N CYS A 410 2.43 2.25 -15.40
CA CYS A 410 3.02 1.22 -16.24
C CYS A 410 2.35 -0.13 -15.93
N PHE A 411 1.63 -0.69 -16.90
CA PHE A 411 0.99 -1.99 -16.80
C PHE A 411 1.86 -3.03 -17.48
N PRO A 412 2.54 -3.91 -16.74
CA PRO A 412 3.40 -4.96 -17.29
C PRO A 412 2.65 -5.88 -18.24
N GLN A 413 3.30 -6.24 -19.37
CA GLN A 413 2.71 -7.05 -20.42
C GLN A 413 3.50 -8.35 -20.61
N ASN A 414 2.80 -9.48 -20.76
CA ASN A 414 3.40 -10.78 -21.10
C ASN A 414 4.55 -11.22 -20.18
N CYS A 415 4.51 -10.84 -18.91
CA CYS A 415 5.51 -11.20 -17.91
C CYS A 415 4.84 -11.85 -16.68
N GLY A 416 5.64 -12.48 -15.81
CA GLY A 416 5.18 -13.01 -14.54
C GLY A 416 4.89 -11.93 -13.50
N ASP A 417 4.68 -12.35 -12.25
CA ASP A 417 4.41 -11.46 -11.11
C ASP A 417 5.67 -10.68 -10.72
N ILE A 418 5.76 -9.43 -11.18
CA ILE A 418 6.94 -8.58 -10.97
C ILE A 418 6.71 -7.40 -10.04
N VAL A 419 5.44 -7.06 -9.77
CA VAL A 419 5.07 -5.85 -9.02
C VAL A 419 5.62 -5.87 -7.60
N ALA A 420 5.52 -7.00 -6.91
CA ALA A 420 6.06 -7.16 -5.57
C ALA A 420 7.60 -7.05 -5.57
N LYS A 421 8.29 -7.72 -6.50
CA LYS A 421 9.76 -7.64 -6.64
C LYS A 421 10.21 -6.19 -6.89
N THR A 422 9.54 -5.48 -7.78
CA THR A 422 9.87 -4.09 -8.12
C THR A 422 9.70 -3.17 -6.91
N ARG A 423 8.63 -3.35 -6.12
CA ARG A 423 8.42 -2.60 -4.89
C ARG A 423 9.52 -2.88 -3.86
N LEU A 424 9.83 -4.14 -3.61
CA LEU A 424 10.91 -4.53 -2.69
C LEU A 424 12.24 -3.93 -3.14
N ALA A 425 12.55 -3.98 -4.43
CA ALA A 425 13.78 -3.42 -4.99
C ALA A 425 13.84 -1.90 -4.84
N THR A 426 12.75 -1.18 -5.06
CA THR A 426 12.69 0.28 -4.85
C THR A 426 12.99 0.64 -3.41
N GLU A 427 12.36 -0.06 -2.45
CA GLU A 427 12.54 0.19 -1.03
C GLU A 427 13.98 -0.13 -0.55
N GLU A 428 14.56 -1.25 -0.98
CA GLU A 428 15.93 -1.62 -0.61
C GLU A 428 16.97 -0.72 -1.30
N LEU A 429 16.74 -0.35 -2.56
CA LEU A 429 17.62 0.56 -3.29
C LEU A 429 17.66 1.96 -2.65
N TYR A 430 16.51 2.49 -2.21
CA TYR A 430 16.44 3.74 -1.46
C TYR A 430 17.31 3.68 -0.19
N LYS A 431 17.15 2.61 0.62
CA LYS A 431 17.93 2.42 1.85
C LYS A 431 19.43 2.31 1.59
N LEU A 432 19.82 1.56 0.55
CA LEU A 432 21.24 1.38 0.17
C LEU A 432 21.86 2.71 -0.30
N THR A 433 21.11 3.49 -1.07
CA THR A 433 21.56 4.80 -1.58
C THR A 433 21.66 5.82 -0.46
N GLN A 434 20.68 5.85 0.46
CA GLN A 434 20.70 6.72 1.62
C GLN A 434 21.90 6.45 2.53
N ARG A 435 22.23 5.18 2.80
CA ARG A 435 23.41 4.81 3.59
C ARG A 435 24.72 5.32 2.96
N LYS A 436 24.84 5.22 1.62
CA LYS A 436 26.02 5.74 0.90
C LYS A 436 26.15 7.27 0.93
N ALA A 437 25.03 7.98 0.99
CA ALA A 437 25.03 9.45 1.06
C ALA A 437 25.41 10.00 2.46
N VAL A 438 25.31 9.17 3.50
CA VAL A 438 25.64 9.54 4.90
C VAL A 438 27.09 9.14 5.27
N MET A 439 27.71 8.24 4.53
CA MET A 439 29.13 7.84 4.69
C MET A 439 30.05 8.79 3.91
#